data_6c8b972bf69f613ff685c243ed375b8e
#
_entry.id   6c8b972bf69f613ff685c243ed375b8e
#
_cell.length_a   1.000
_cell.length_b   1.000
_cell.length_c   1.000
_cell.angle_alpha   90.00
_cell.angle_beta   90.00
_cell.angle_gamma   90.00
#
_symmetry.space_group_name_H-M   'P 1'
#
loop_
_entity.id
_entity.type
_entity.pdbx_description
1 polymer ?
#
loop_
_entity_poly.entity_id
_entity_poly.type
_entity_poly.pdbx_seq_one_letter_code
_entity_poly.pdbx_strand_id
1 'polypeptide(L)'
;MAHKDLSHLSETQIKELIRRYYNYEKIPDLLEEFEINVYPSMLIKLFPPLVHNELFCKYCLDINLVSEFRSRSYTNGDSNIVSVNSFCPLCNHIDHLHCSCSNCKEIRKQKKQAEEENKRNVLMQAFLPISIDIPIPNELTLKDAVYLFAVKEHSATKDLEFIKPYLEGPSITSLAPDEELRCDIIE
;
A
#
# COMPACT_ATOMS: atom_id res chain seq x y z
N MET A 1 -22.96 -6.94 14.36
CA MET A 1 -24.32 -6.40 14.51
C MET A 1 -25.07 -6.62 13.21
N ALA A 2 -26.30 -7.08 13.27
CA ALA A 2 -27.12 -7.23 12.06
C ALA A 2 -27.46 -5.85 11.46
N HIS A 3 -27.64 -5.79 10.14
CA HIS A 3 -28.08 -4.57 9.47
C HIS A 3 -29.46 -4.15 9.98
N LYS A 4 -29.75 -2.84 9.98
CA LYS A 4 -31.02 -2.29 10.48
C LYS A 4 -32.24 -2.97 9.86
N ASP A 5 -32.17 -3.30 8.58
CA ASP A 5 -33.26 -3.94 7.83
C ASP A 5 -33.45 -5.43 8.17
N LEU A 6 -32.55 -6.04 8.93
CA LEU A 6 -32.66 -7.39 9.48
C LEU A 6 -32.90 -7.40 11.00
N SER A 7 -33.07 -6.24 11.63
CA SER A 7 -33.21 -6.12 13.09
C SER A 7 -34.43 -6.79 13.67
N HIS A 8 -35.46 -7.04 12.88
CA HIS A 8 -36.68 -7.74 13.26
C HIS A 8 -36.52 -9.27 13.23
N LEU A 9 -35.46 -9.80 12.62
CA LEU A 9 -35.17 -11.23 12.51
C LEU A 9 -34.34 -11.72 13.68
N SER A 10 -34.65 -12.90 14.15
CA SER A 10 -33.77 -13.62 15.08
C SER A 10 -32.50 -14.14 14.38
N GLU A 11 -31.49 -14.46 15.16
CA GLU A 11 -30.24 -15.01 14.64
C GLU A 11 -30.43 -16.32 13.86
N THR A 12 -31.38 -17.14 14.31
CA THR A 12 -31.75 -18.39 13.64
C THR A 12 -32.42 -18.12 12.29
N GLN A 13 -33.27 -17.12 12.20
CA GLN A 13 -33.91 -16.72 10.94
C GLN A 13 -32.91 -16.13 9.96
N ILE A 14 -31.93 -15.35 10.43
CA ILE A 14 -30.87 -14.84 9.58
C ILE A 14 -30.01 -15.99 9.02
N LYS A 15 -29.65 -16.96 9.85
CA LYS A 15 -28.92 -18.16 9.39
C LYS A 15 -29.72 -18.94 8.35
N GLU A 16 -31.01 -19.10 8.55
CA GLU A 16 -31.90 -19.78 7.62
C GLU A 16 -32.03 -19.00 6.28
N LEU A 17 -32.20 -17.69 6.35
CA LEU A 17 -32.21 -16.82 5.17
C LEU A 17 -30.93 -16.96 4.35
N ILE A 18 -29.75 -16.94 5.00
CA ILE A 18 -28.47 -17.13 4.34
C ILE A 18 -28.40 -18.50 3.69
N ARG A 19 -28.78 -19.56 4.41
CA ARG A 19 -28.81 -20.94 3.89
C ARG A 19 -29.66 -21.04 2.62
N ARG A 20 -30.88 -20.51 2.67
CA ARG A 20 -31.83 -20.54 1.55
C ARG A 20 -31.35 -19.69 0.37
N TYR A 21 -30.72 -18.56 0.63
CA TYR A 21 -30.12 -17.74 -0.40
C TYR A 21 -29.05 -18.53 -1.20
N TYR A 22 -28.19 -19.28 -0.53
CA TYR A 22 -27.18 -20.10 -1.20
C TYR A 22 -27.73 -21.42 -1.78
N ASN A 23 -28.91 -21.85 -1.39
CA ASN A 23 -29.67 -22.93 -2.04
C ASN A 23 -30.38 -22.45 -3.31
N TYR A 24 -30.08 -21.25 -3.80
CA TYR A 24 -30.63 -20.67 -5.02
C TYR A 24 -32.17 -20.48 -5.01
N GLU A 25 -32.79 -20.36 -3.85
CA GLU A 25 -34.20 -19.95 -3.78
C GLU A 25 -34.41 -18.58 -4.42
N LYS A 26 -35.60 -18.31 -4.90
CA LYS A 26 -35.92 -17.03 -5.55
C LYS A 26 -35.82 -15.89 -4.53
N ILE A 27 -35.02 -14.87 -4.85
CA ILE A 27 -34.79 -13.74 -3.92
C ILE A 27 -36.11 -13.00 -3.60
N PRO A 28 -37.02 -12.73 -4.55
CA PRO A 28 -38.30 -12.10 -4.22
C PRO A 28 -39.11 -12.86 -3.17
N ASP A 29 -39.16 -14.20 -3.29
CA ASP A 29 -39.90 -15.05 -2.33
C ASP A 29 -39.28 -14.97 -0.92
N LEU A 30 -37.94 -14.93 -0.85
CA LEU A 30 -37.21 -14.75 0.42
C LEU A 30 -37.48 -13.36 1.04
N LEU A 31 -37.49 -12.32 0.21
CA LEU A 31 -37.76 -10.96 0.69
C LEU A 31 -39.17 -10.82 1.25
N GLU A 32 -40.15 -11.43 0.59
CA GLU A 32 -41.54 -11.44 1.02
C GLU A 32 -41.72 -12.23 2.33
N GLU A 33 -41.16 -13.45 2.38
CA GLU A 33 -41.33 -14.34 3.56
C GLU A 33 -40.66 -13.79 4.84
N PHE A 34 -39.47 -13.18 4.66
CA PHE A 34 -38.74 -12.59 5.78
C PHE A 34 -39.08 -11.10 6.03
N GLU A 35 -40.08 -10.56 5.35
CA GLU A 35 -40.54 -9.18 5.48
C GLU A 35 -39.43 -8.14 5.28
N ILE A 36 -38.51 -8.38 4.32
CA ILE A 36 -37.38 -7.51 4.07
C ILE A 36 -37.71 -6.58 2.90
N ASN A 37 -37.76 -5.30 3.16
CA ASN A 37 -38.10 -4.29 2.15
C ASN A 37 -36.85 -3.66 1.51
N VAL A 38 -36.17 -4.43 0.65
CA VAL A 38 -34.99 -3.97 -0.12
C VAL A 38 -35.05 -4.49 -1.55
N TYR A 39 -34.24 -3.89 -2.42
CA TYR A 39 -34.04 -4.43 -3.77
C TYR A 39 -33.34 -5.80 -3.73
N PRO A 40 -33.71 -6.76 -4.57
CA PRO A 40 -33.12 -8.10 -4.61
C PRO A 40 -31.58 -8.11 -4.67
N SER A 41 -30.98 -7.16 -5.36
CA SER A 41 -29.52 -7.02 -5.47
C SER A 41 -28.85 -6.55 -4.18
N MET A 42 -29.60 -6.01 -3.25
CA MET A 42 -29.07 -5.49 -1.98
C MET A 42 -29.10 -6.53 -0.86
N LEU A 43 -29.85 -7.63 -1.01
CA LEU A 43 -30.02 -8.63 0.05
C LEU A 43 -28.69 -9.14 0.60
N ILE A 44 -27.74 -9.44 -0.27
CA ILE A 44 -26.41 -9.95 0.11
C ILE A 44 -25.63 -8.98 1.02
N LYS A 45 -25.82 -7.67 0.84
CA LYS A 45 -25.13 -6.64 1.64
C LYS A 45 -25.68 -6.51 3.06
N LEU A 46 -26.87 -7.06 3.31
CA LEU A 46 -27.49 -7.06 4.62
C LEU A 46 -26.97 -8.20 5.51
N PHE A 47 -26.38 -9.23 4.92
CA PHE A 47 -25.90 -10.37 5.70
C PHE A 47 -24.80 -9.93 6.67
N PRO A 48 -24.93 -10.29 7.95
CA PRO A 48 -23.90 -9.97 8.92
C PRO A 48 -22.61 -10.68 8.53
N PRO A 49 -21.46 -9.99 8.59
CA PRO A 49 -20.19 -10.60 8.20
C PRO A 49 -19.87 -11.79 9.12
N LEU A 50 -19.20 -12.78 8.56
CA LEU A 50 -18.73 -13.93 9.30
C LEU A 50 -17.57 -13.53 10.19
N VAL A 51 -17.67 -13.77 11.49
CA VAL A 51 -16.61 -13.49 12.46
C VAL A 51 -15.67 -14.70 12.55
N HIS A 52 -14.38 -14.46 12.45
CA HIS A 52 -13.33 -15.46 12.61
C HIS A 52 -12.81 -15.45 14.05
N ASN A 53 -13.23 -16.41 14.87
CA ASN A 53 -12.90 -16.43 16.30
C ASN A 53 -11.40 -16.64 16.58
N GLU A 54 -10.65 -17.18 15.63
CA GLU A 54 -9.21 -17.48 15.78
C GLU A 54 -8.31 -16.45 15.09
N LEU A 55 -8.88 -15.50 14.35
CA LEU A 55 -8.13 -14.50 13.60
C LEU A 55 -8.34 -13.11 14.20
N PHE A 56 -7.28 -12.54 14.74
CA PHE A 56 -7.29 -11.22 15.36
C PHE A 56 -6.56 -10.20 14.50
N CYS A 57 -7.01 -8.95 14.59
CA CYS A 57 -6.31 -7.86 13.92
C CYS A 57 -4.99 -7.57 14.63
N LYS A 58 -3.88 -7.57 13.90
CA LYS A 58 -2.55 -7.28 14.44
C LYS A 58 -2.36 -5.86 15.00
N TYR A 59 -3.26 -4.93 14.65
CA TYR A 59 -3.21 -3.55 15.15
C TYR A 59 -4.20 -3.26 16.26
N CYS A 60 -5.32 -4.00 16.27
CA CYS A 60 -6.40 -3.80 17.24
C CYS A 60 -6.51 -4.93 18.27
N LEU A 61 -5.53 -5.81 18.32
CA LEU A 61 -5.27 -6.95 19.19
C LEU A 61 -6.48 -7.82 19.58
N ASP A 62 -7.53 -7.24 20.19
CA ASP A 62 -8.71 -7.97 20.69
C ASP A 62 -9.89 -7.99 19.70
N ILE A 63 -9.68 -7.50 18.47
CA ILE A 63 -10.75 -7.43 17.47
C ILE A 63 -10.60 -8.59 16.48
N ASN A 64 -11.60 -9.45 16.44
CA ASN A 64 -11.69 -10.53 15.47
C ASN A 64 -11.84 -9.99 14.05
N LEU A 65 -11.14 -10.63 13.11
CA LEU A 65 -11.33 -10.36 11.70
C LEU A 65 -12.70 -10.89 11.25
N VAL A 66 -13.26 -10.22 10.27
CA VAL A 66 -14.55 -10.60 9.68
C VAL A 66 -14.42 -10.73 8.16
N SER A 67 -15.26 -11.56 7.56
CA SER A 67 -15.36 -11.70 6.11
C SER A 67 -16.77 -11.46 5.63
N GLU A 68 -16.92 -10.74 4.52
CA GLU A 68 -18.21 -10.52 3.87
C GLU A 68 -18.64 -11.75 3.06
N PHE A 69 -19.94 -11.92 2.96
CA PHE A 69 -20.54 -12.92 2.09
C PHE A 69 -20.42 -12.51 0.63
N ARG A 70 -20.11 -13.48 -0.25
CA ARG A 70 -20.02 -13.29 -1.71
C ARG A 70 -21.39 -13.56 -2.35
N SER A 71 -21.72 -12.80 -3.39
CA SER A 71 -22.93 -13.09 -4.15
C SER A 71 -22.88 -14.51 -4.72
N ARG A 72 -24.01 -15.22 -4.63
CA ARG A 72 -24.15 -16.58 -5.18
C ARG A 72 -23.82 -16.71 -6.66
N SER A 73 -23.89 -15.61 -7.41
CA SER A 73 -23.46 -15.59 -8.82
C SER A 73 -21.94 -15.79 -9.00
N TYR A 74 -21.14 -15.55 -7.98
CA TYR A 74 -19.69 -15.74 -7.99
C TYR A 74 -19.24 -17.05 -7.33
N THR A 75 -20.15 -17.82 -6.75
CA THR A 75 -19.75 -19.04 -6.03
C THR A 75 -19.74 -20.27 -6.92
N ASN A 76 -20.37 -20.26 -8.11
CA ASN A 76 -20.38 -21.33 -9.13
C ASN A 76 -20.39 -22.77 -8.57
N GLY A 77 -21.09 -22.98 -7.43
CA GLY A 77 -21.07 -24.25 -6.72
C GLY A 77 -19.86 -24.50 -5.81
N ASP A 78 -18.88 -23.60 -5.77
CA ASP A 78 -17.79 -23.67 -4.81
C ASP A 78 -18.28 -23.42 -3.38
N SER A 79 -17.73 -24.17 -2.43
CA SER A 79 -18.03 -24.06 -1.00
C SER A 79 -17.60 -22.73 -0.36
N ASN A 80 -16.90 -21.87 -1.10
CA ASN A 80 -16.43 -20.57 -0.63
C ASN A 80 -17.48 -19.47 -0.80
N ILE A 81 -18.51 -19.51 0.04
CA ILE A 81 -19.56 -18.49 0.11
C ILE A 81 -19.10 -17.18 0.76
N VAL A 82 -17.90 -17.15 1.34
CA VAL A 82 -17.31 -16.02 2.07
C VAL A 82 -16.15 -15.46 1.29
N SER A 83 -15.91 -14.15 1.41
CA SER A 83 -14.72 -13.52 0.84
C SER A 83 -13.45 -14.15 1.40
N VAL A 84 -12.46 -14.40 0.54
CA VAL A 84 -11.13 -14.89 0.94
C VAL A 84 -10.41 -13.86 1.79
N ASN A 85 -10.71 -12.57 1.60
CA ASN A 85 -10.09 -11.49 2.35
C ASN A 85 -10.89 -11.19 3.61
N SER A 86 -10.34 -11.54 4.76
CA SER A 86 -10.84 -11.09 6.05
C SER A 86 -10.29 -9.69 6.37
N PHE A 87 -11.08 -8.87 7.04
CA PHE A 87 -10.70 -7.51 7.42
C PHE A 87 -11.09 -7.20 8.86
N CYS A 88 -10.44 -6.21 9.44
CA CYS A 88 -10.78 -5.70 10.76
C CYS A 88 -11.95 -4.72 10.66
N PRO A 89 -13.06 -4.93 11.38
CA PRO A 89 -14.21 -4.02 11.33
C PRO A 89 -13.91 -2.64 11.93
N LEU A 90 -12.84 -2.50 12.73
CA LEU A 90 -12.47 -1.23 13.37
C LEU A 90 -11.53 -0.39 12.51
N CYS A 91 -10.43 -0.97 12.02
CA CYS A 91 -9.38 -0.23 11.30
C CYS A 91 -9.31 -0.56 9.80
N ASN A 92 -10.20 -1.40 9.30
CA ASN A 92 -10.24 -1.88 7.90
C ASN A 92 -8.92 -2.52 7.44
N HIS A 93 -8.13 -3.04 8.38
CA HIS A 93 -6.92 -3.78 8.03
C HIS A 93 -7.29 -5.11 7.37
N ILE A 94 -6.68 -5.38 6.24
CA ILE A 94 -6.75 -6.65 5.51
C ILE A 94 -5.34 -7.24 5.54
N ASP A 95 -5.21 -8.52 5.84
CA ASP A 95 -3.90 -9.20 5.84
C ASP A 95 -3.45 -9.48 4.39
N HIS A 96 -3.11 -8.41 3.69
CA HIS A 96 -2.66 -8.41 2.31
C HIS A 96 -1.59 -7.34 2.10
N LEU A 97 -0.64 -7.60 1.17
CA LEU A 97 0.49 -6.69 0.86
C LEU A 97 0.05 -5.27 0.49
N HIS A 98 -1.11 -5.13 -0.16
CA HIS A 98 -1.64 -3.83 -0.61
C HIS A 98 -2.70 -3.24 0.32
N CYS A 99 -2.75 -3.66 1.58
CA CYS A 99 -3.69 -3.09 2.54
C CYS A 99 -3.57 -1.56 2.60
N SER A 100 -4.70 -0.87 2.47
CA SER A 100 -4.78 0.59 2.42
C SER A 100 -5.22 1.24 3.74
N CYS A 101 -5.32 0.47 4.84
CA CYS A 101 -5.65 1.03 6.15
C CYS A 101 -4.59 2.03 6.64
N SER A 102 -4.96 2.92 7.54
CA SER A 102 -4.09 3.98 8.06
C SER A 102 -2.77 3.44 8.64
N ASN A 103 -2.86 2.37 9.42
CA ASN A 103 -1.69 1.74 10.03
C ASN A 103 -0.70 1.19 8.99
N CYS A 104 -1.20 0.51 7.95
CA CYS A 104 -0.35 -0.01 6.88
C CYS A 104 0.25 1.10 6.01
N LYS A 105 -0.47 2.19 5.78
CA LYS A 105 0.06 3.37 5.08
C LYS A 105 1.18 4.01 5.86
N GLU A 106 0.99 4.18 7.16
CA GLU A 106 2.01 4.79 8.03
C GLU A 106 3.29 3.95 8.10
N ILE A 107 3.15 2.63 8.28
CA ILE A 107 4.32 1.73 8.29
C ILE A 107 5.08 1.78 6.96
N ARG A 108 4.38 1.80 5.82
CA ARG A 108 5.04 1.92 4.51
C ARG A 108 5.76 3.25 4.35
N LYS A 109 5.16 4.35 4.86
CA LYS A 109 5.79 5.67 4.84
C LYS A 109 7.06 5.68 5.69
N GLN A 110 6.99 5.16 6.91
CA GLN A 110 8.15 5.07 7.81
C GLN A 110 9.26 4.20 7.21
N LYS A 111 8.91 3.06 6.63
CA LYS A 111 9.88 2.18 5.94
C LYS A 111 10.57 2.90 4.78
N LYS A 112 9.81 3.62 3.96
CA LYS A 112 10.38 4.40 2.85
C LYS A 112 11.31 5.50 3.37
N GLN A 113 10.92 6.22 4.41
CA GLN A 113 11.76 7.24 5.02
C GLN A 113 13.06 6.65 5.60
N ALA A 114 12.97 5.52 6.31
CA ALA A 114 14.14 4.83 6.83
C ALA A 114 15.07 4.32 5.70
N GLU A 115 14.52 3.84 4.60
CA GLU A 115 15.31 3.44 3.42
C GLU A 115 16.00 4.64 2.77
N GLU A 116 15.31 5.78 2.66
CA GLU A 116 15.89 7.03 2.13
C GLU A 116 16.98 7.57 3.05
N GLU A 117 16.76 7.56 4.36
CA GLU A 117 17.74 7.97 5.35
C GLU A 117 18.97 7.04 5.33
N ASN A 118 18.77 5.73 5.24
CA ASN A 118 19.88 4.78 5.12
C ASN A 118 20.68 5.00 3.84
N LYS A 119 20.04 5.22 2.71
CA LYS A 119 20.72 5.58 1.46
C LYS A 119 21.52 6.87 1.63
N ARG A 120 20.93 7.88 2.28
CA ARG A 120 21.61 9.14 2.59
C ARG A 120 22.87 8.91 3.44
N ASN A 121 22.75 8.12 4.51
CA ASN A 121 23.86 7.82 5.41
C ASN A 121 25.00 7.06 4.71
N VAL A 122 24.67 6.09 3.84
CA VAL A 122 25.65 5.36 3.04
C VAL A 122 26.38 6.31 2.10
N LEU A 123 25.66 7.20 1.41
CA LEU A 123 26.26 8.21 0.53
C LEU A 123 27.14 9.17 1.34
N MET A 124 26.67 9.63 2.52
CA MET A 124 27.47 10.49 3.40
C MET A 124 28.77 9.82 3.84
N GLN A 125 28.71 8.54 4.23
CA GLN A 125 29.91 7.78 4.62
C GLN A 125 30.88 7.57 3.45
N ALA A 126 30.37 7.40 2.25
CA ALA A 126 31.21 7.19 1.06
C ALA A 126 31.86 8.47 0.55
N PHE A 127 31.17 9.61 0.66
CA PHE A 127 31.62 10.86 0.01
C PHE A 127 32.06 11.97 1.00
N LEU A 128 31.87 11.81 2.30
CA LEU A 128 32.32 12.81 3.31
C LEU A 128 33.73 12.65 3.88
N PRO A 129 34.49 11.58 3.68
CA PRO A 129 35.88 11.60 4.14
C PRO A 129 36.84 12.31 3.17
N ILE A 130 36.32 13.04 2.17
CA ILE A 130 37.17 13.97 1.44
C ILE A 130 37.52 15.10 2.43
N SER A 131 38.67 15.01 2.98
CA SER A 131 39.26 16.01 3.85
C SER A 131 39.08 17.39 3.19
N ILE A 132 38.45 18.31 3.91
CA ILE A 132 38.30 19.71 3.49
C ILE A 132 39.65 20.38 3.25
N ASP A 133 40.74 19.73 3.65
CA ASP A 133 42.12 20.15 3.46
C ASP A 133 42.77 19.79 2.12
N ILE A 134 42.00 19.26 1.16
CA ILE A 134 42.50 19.17 -0.22
C ILE A 134 42.51 20.61 -0.75
N PRO A 135 43.72 21.20 -0.95
CA PRO A 135 43.78 22.53 -1.51
C PRO A 135 43.12 22.51 -2.87
N ILE A 136 42.10 23.36 -3.05
CA ILE A 136 41.54 23.59 -4.38
C ILE A 136 42.69 23.92 -5.29
N PRO A 137 42.90 23.18 -6.38
CA PRO A 137 44.00 23.47 -7.30
C PRO A 137 43.94 24.94 -7.70
N ASN A 138 45.01 25.67 -7.55
CA ASN A 138 45.04 27.10 -7.88
C ASN A 138 44.73 27.38 -9.36
N GLU A 139 44.71 26.33 -10.16
CA GLU A 139 44.40 26.37 -11.58
C GLU A 139 43.39 25.28 -11.95
N LEU A 140 42.12 25.62 -11.81
CA LEU A 140 41.08 24.84 -12.46
C LEU A 140 41.12 25.10 -13.97
N THR A 141 41.19 24.04 -14.77
CA THR A 141 41.04 24.19 -16.19
C THR A 141 39.61 24.64 -16.55
N LEU A 142 39.42 25.27 -17.70
CA LEU A 142 38.06 25.63 -18.15
C LEU A 142 37.15 24.40 -18.23
N LYS A 143 37.73 23.23 -18.58
CA LYS A 143 37.03 21.93 -18.62
C LYS A 143 36.51 21.56 -17.23
N ASP A 144 37.33 21.64 -16.19
CA ASP A 144 36.97 21.30 -14.80
C ASP A 144 35.90 22.24 -14.28
N ALA A 145 36.01 23.53 -14.58
CA ALA A 145 35.00 24.52 -14.19
C ALA A 145 33.65 24.24 -14.84
N VAL A 146 33.63 23.86 -16.13
CA VAL A 146 32.38 23.49 -16.84
C VAL A 146 31.77 22.23 -16.23
N TYR A 147 32.55 21.22 -15.87
CA TYR A 147 32.04 20.02 -15.25
C TYR A 147 31.51 20.27 -13.84
N LEU A 148 32.21 21.01 -13.01
CA LEU A 148 31.75 21.41 -11.68
C LEU A 148 30.45 22.21 -11.75
N PHE A 149 30.33 23.13 -12.72
CA PHE A 149 29.12 23.89 -12.95
C PHE A 149 27.96 22.99 -13.39
N ALA A 150 28.21 22.08 -14.33
CA ALA A 150 27.20 21.15 -14.81
C ALA A 150 26.73 20.20 -13.71
N VAL A 151 27.62 19.67 -12.89
CA VAL A 151 27.28 18.85 -11.72
C VAL A 151 26.45 19.65 -10.71
N LYS A 152 26.81 20.89 -10.44
CA LYS A 152 26.08 21.78 -9.52
C LYS A 152 24.66 22.05 -10.03
N GLU A 153 24.50 22.42 -11.29
CA GLU A 153 23.19 22.79 -11.85
C GLU A 153 22.25 21.60 -12.03
N HIS A 154 22.77 20.42 -12.37
CA HIS A 154 21.97 19.26 -12.70
C HIS A 154 21.85 18.23 -11.56
N SER A 155 22.71 18.29 -10.55
CA SER A 155 22.77 17.31 -9.46
C SER A 155 22.47 17.88 -8.09
N ALA A 156 22.45 19.20 -7.93
CA ALA A 156 22.17 19.84 -6.66
C ALA A 156 20.69 19.64 -6.26
N THR A 157 20.45 19.20 -5.04
CA THR A 157 19.13 19.31 -4.42
C THR A 157 18.84 20.80 -4.15
N LYS A 158 17.56 21.18 -4.04
CA LYS A 158 17.12 22.56 -3.80
C LYS A 158 17.84 23.25 -2.62
N ASP A 159 18.35 22.48 -1.67
CA ASP A 159 18.99 22.96 -0.44
C ASP A 159 20.51 22.99 -0.54
N LEU A 160 21.10 22.68 -1.68
CA LEU A 160 22.56 22.60 -1.92
C LEU A 160 23.32 21.69 -0.94
N GLU A 161 22.65 20.98 -0.07
CA GLU A 161 23.25 20.11 0.94
C GLU A 161 23.73 18.78 0.37
N PHE A 162 23.27 18.41 -0.82
CA PHE A 162 23.60 17.15 -1.50
C PHE A 162 23.67 17.26 -2.98
N ILE A 163 24.79 16.92 -3.54
CA ILE A 163 24.92 16.52 -4.93
C ILE A 163 24.45 15.06 -5.00
N LYS A 164 23.29 14.81 -5.61
CA LYS A 164 22.86 13.45 -5.92
C LYS A 164 23.67 12.98 -7.13
N PRO A 165 24.57 12.00 -7.02
CA PRO A 165 25.14 11.39 -8.20
C PRO A 165 24.00 10.64 -8.92
N TYR A 166 23.47 11.25 -9.97
CA TYR A 166 22.49 10.61 -10.85
C TYR A 166 23.24 9.60 -11.72
N LEU A 167 23.48 8.41 -11.20
CA LEU A 167 24.04 7.30 -11.97
C LEU A 167 23.07 6.76 -13.04
N GLU A 168 21.79 7.15 -12.99
CA GLU A 168 20.74 6.68 -13.90
C GLU A 168 19.92 7.79 -14.59
N GLY A 169 20.34 9.06 -14.49
CA GLY A 169 19.60 10.18 -15.07
C GLY A 169 20.14 10.60 -16.45
N PRO A 170 19.25 11.08 -17.35
CA PRO A 170 19.65 11.50 -18.71
C PRO A 170 20.60 12.71 -18.73
N SER A 171 20.77 13.44 -17.64
CA SER A 171 21.56 14.67 -17.59
C SER A 171 23.09 14.43 -17.60
N ILE A 172 23.57 13.43 -16.88
CA ILE A 172 25.02 13.10 -16.88
C ILE A 172 25.40 12.39 -18.17
N THR A 173 24.53 11.56 -18.72
CA THR A 173 24.77 10.88 -20.00
C THR A 173 24.84 11.83 -21.20
N SER A 174 24.20 12.99 -21.14
CA SER A 174 24.29 14.01 -22.20
C SER A 174 25.58 14.83 -22.14
N LEU A 175 26.16 14.97 -20.94
CA LEU A 175 27.41 15.74 -20.73
C LEU A 175 28.69 14.88 -20.91
N ALA A 176 28.57 13.59 -20.67
CA ALA A 176 29.66 12.63 -20.78
C ALA A 176 29.25 11.47 -21.69
N PRO A 177 29.48 11.56 -22.99
CA PRO A 177 29.09 10.56 -23.99
C PRO A 177 29.82 9.22 -23.86
N ASP A 178 30.94 9.17 -23.20
CA ASP A 178 31.66 7.94 -22.93
C ASP A 178 31.83 7.64 -21.45
N GLU A 179 32.13 6.37 -21.14
CA GLU A 179 32.15 5.86 -19.76
C GLU A 179 33.39 6.33 -18.98
N GLU A 180 34.47 6.54 -19.66
CA GLU A 180 35.72 7.01 -19.09
C GLU A 180 35.58 8.47 -18.61
N LEU A 181 34.96 9.31 -19.43
CA LEU A 181 34.67 10.70 -19.08
C LEU A 181 33.66 10.83 -17.95
N ARG A 182 32.76 9.84 -17.78
CA ARG A 182 31.82 9.80 -16.65
C ARG A 182 32.48 9.49 -15.31
N CYS A 183 33.49 8.60 -15.33
CA CYS A 183 34.28 8.31 -14.14
C CYS A 183 35.10 9.53 -13.71
N ASP A 184 35.72 10.24 -14.63
CA ASP A 184 36.49 11.46 -14.36
C ASP A 184 35.66 12.62 -13.76
N ILE A 185 34.36 12.63 -14.00
CA ILE A 185 33.46 13.65 -13.42
C ILE A 185 33.05 13.29 -11.98
N ILE A 186 33.07 12.00 -11.62
CA ILE A 186 32.62 11.50 -10.33
C ILE A 186 33.77 11.44 -9.32
N GLU A 187 35.01 11.25 -9.77
CA GLU A 187 36.23 11.37 -8.95
C GLU A 187 36.58 12.84 -8.63
#